data_e20a597de3e515bb2f136c89ada86de6
#
_entry.id   e20a597de3e515bb2f136c89ada86de6
#
_cell.length_a   1.000
_cell.length_b   1.000
_cell.length_c   1.000
_cell.angle_alpha   90.00
_cell.angle_beta   90.00
_cell.angle_gamma   90.00
#
_symmetry.space_group_name_H-M   'P 1'
#
loop_
_entity.id
_entity.type
_entity.pdbx_description
1 polymer ?
#
loop_
_entity_poly.entity_id
_entity_poly.type
_entity_poly.pdbx_seq_one_letter_code
_entity_poly.pdbx_strand_id
1 'polypeptide(L)'
;MGLLNKIFGKEEALTQADDQAIVSVCDGEMIPAEKIEDPVFSQQMMGKTIGFLPEKGSIVSPVNGTVEAIFPTGHAFGIRGVDKTGYLVHIGINTVAMKGAGFTVLKKAGDEVRAGEAVVKVDLAKVKLSGYQTATMLIVTEPAEGRSYDYITPDHVKSGQVISR
;
A
#
# COMPACT_ATOMS: atom_id res chain seq x y z
N MET A 1 -23.01 -0.98 -22.22
CA MET A 1 -21.86 -1.05 -21.30
C MET A 1 -20.69 -0.17 -21.73
N GLY A 2 -20.58 0.19 -23.00
CA GLY A 2 -19.47 1.01 -23.48
C GLY A 2 -19.30 2.34 -22.77
N LEU A 3 -20.39 3.02 -22.44
CA LEU A 3 -20.34 4.30 -21.72
C LEU A 3 -19.84 4.12 -20.29
N LEU A 4 -20.32 3.10 -19.62
CA LEU A 4 -19.92 2.79 -18.25
C LEU A 4 -18.44 2.37 -18.19
N ASN A 5 -18.02 1.54 -19.10
CA ASN A 5 -16.62 1.14 -19.22
C ASN A 5 -15.71 2.35 -19.49
N LYS A 6 -16.20 3.30 -20.27
CA LYS A 6 -15.47 4.53 -20.58
C LYS A 6 -15.28 5.41 -19.35
N ILE A 7 -16.32 5.49 -18.49
CA ILE A 7 -16.28 6.26 -17.25
C ILE A 7 -15.35 5.61 -16.24
N PHE A 8 -15.35 4.29 -16.15
CA PHE A 8 -14.58 3.51 -15.17
C PHE A 8 -13.36 2.83 -15.77
N GLY A 9 -12.89 3.26 -16.95
CA GLY A 9 -11.78 2.60 -17.63
C GLY A 9 -10.52 2.49 -16.78
N LYS A 10 -10.22 3.52 -16.00
CA LYS A 10 -9.06 3.51 -15.11
C LYS A 10 -9.25 2.49 -13.98
N GLU A 11 -10.41 2.47 -13.36
CA GLU A 11 -10.76 1.52 -12.30
C GLU A 11 -10.78 0.10 -12.84
N GLU A 12 -11.34 -0.11 -14.02
CA GLU A 12 -11.37 -1.39 -14.70
C GLU A 12 -9.96 -1.91 -14.98
N ALA A 13 -9.04 -1.04 -15.39
CA ALA A 13 -7.64 -1.41 -15.58
C ALA A 13 -6.99 -1.87 -14.28
N LEU A 14 -7.27 -1.21 -13.15
CA LEU A 14 -6.76 -1.60 -11.83
C LEU A 14 -7.33 -2.94 -11.37
N THR A 15 -8.62 -3.22 -11.67
CA THR A 15 -9.26 -4.47 -11.26
C THR A 15 -8.87 -5.67 -12.12
N GLN A 16 -8.13 -5.46 -13.22
CA GLN A 16 -7.65 -6.54 -14.08
C GLN A 16 -6.39 -7.22 -13.59
N ALA A 17 -5.75 -6.70 -12.53
CA ALA A 17 -4.61 -7.37 -11.93
C ALA A 17 -5.05 -8.75 -11.43
N ASP A 18 -4.26 -9.79 -11.71
CA ASP A 18 -4.59 -11.14 -11.28
C ASP A 18 -4.40 -11.31 -9.76
N ASP A 19 -4.90 -12.43 -9.23
CA ASP A 19 -4.89 -12.67 -7.79
C ASP A 19 -3.49 -12.88 -7.21
N GLN A 20 -2.49 -13.09 -8.06
CA GLN A 20 -1.09 -13.23 -7.63
C GLN A 20 -0.32 -11.93 -7.76
N ALA A 21 -0.84 -10.95 -8.50
CA ALA A 21 -0.14 -9.71 -8.73
C ALA A 21 -0.09 -8.84 -7.48
N ILE A 22 1.07 -8.23 -7.27
CA ILE A 22 1.26 -7.18 -6.26
C ILE A 22 1.47 -5.87 -7.01
N VAL A 23 0.74 -4.84 -6.63
CA VAL A 23 0.81 -3.54 -7.28
C VAL A 23 1.37 -2.49 -6.34
N SER A 24 1.89 -1.39 -6.91
CA SER A 24 2.34 -0.25 -6.13
C SER A 24 1.20 0.34 -5.32
N VAL A 25 1.47 0.68 -4.08
CA VAL A 25 0.48 1.24 -3.15
C VAL A 25 0.25 2.73 -3.33
N CYS A 26 1.06 3.40 -4.14
CA CYS A 26 0.95 4.85 -4.39
C CYS A 26 1.67 5.25 -5.67
N ASP A 27 1.43 6.49 -6.10
CA ASP A 27 2.29 7.15 -7.09
C ASP A 27 3.52 7.65 -6.37
N GLY A 28 4.71 7.32 -6.84
CA GLY A 28 5.93 7.84 -6.24
C GLY A 28 7.18 7.07 -6.59
N GLU A 29 8.23 7.38 -5.88
CA GLU A 29 9.51 6.71 -6.00
C GLU A 29 9.47 5.41 -5.20
N MET A 30 10.00 4.34 -5.78
CA MET A 30 10.13 3.05 -5.13
C MET A 30 11.54 2.93 -4.57
N ILE A 31 11.67 2.58 -3.29
CA ILE A 31 12.97 2.49 -2.63
C ILE A 31 13.15 1.12 -1.97
N PRO A 32 14.38 0.59 -1.96
CA PRO A 32 14.64 -0.66 -1.23
C PRO A 32 14.52 -0.45 0.28
N ALA A 33 14.27 -1.55 1.00
CA ALA A 33 14.06 -1.50 2.44
C ALA A 33 15.19 -0.81 3.19
N GLU A 34 16.44 -1.07 2.82
CA GLU A 34 17.61 -0.51 3.50
C GLU A 34 17.74 1.00 3.44
N LYS A 35 17.00 1.65 2.53
CA LYS A 35 16.97 3.11 2.45
C LYS A 35 15.88 3.75 3.31
N ILE A 36 15.06 2.94 3.97
CA ILE A 36 14.04 3.45 4.89
C ILE A 36 14.72 3.85 6.20
N GLU A 37 14.44 5.06 6.67
CA GLU A 37 15.11 5.62 7.85
C GLU A 37 14.42 5.20 9.15
N ASP A 38 14.18 3.90 9.31
CA ASP A 38 13.63 3.30 10.52
C ASP A 38 14.11 1.85 10.57
N PRO A 39 14.79 1.42 11.63
CA PRO A 39 15.39 0.09 11.69
C PRO A 39 14.38 -1.05 11.65
N VAL A 40 13.16 -0.86 12.15
CA VAL A 40 12.12 -1.90 12.07
C VAL A 40 11.81 -2.25 10.62
N PHE A 41 11.75 -1.25 9.76
CA PHE A 41 11.44 -1.43 8.33
C PHE A 41 12.69 -1.72 7.51
N SER A 42 13.79 -0.97 7.75
CA SER A 42 15.02 -1.14 6.97
C SER A 42 15.66 -2.51 7.18
N GLN A 43 15.49 -3.09 8.34
CA GLN A 43 16.00 -4.43 8.67
C GLN A 43 14.96 -5.52 8.43
N GLN A 44 13.80 -5.16 7.89
CA GLN A 44 12.73 -6.08 7.55
C GLN A 44 12.29 -6.96 8.73
N MET A 45 12.20 -6.35 9.90
CA MET A 45 11.90 -7.08 11.14
C MET A 45 10.49 -7.63 11.20
N MET A 46 9.55 -7.04 10.44
CA MET A 46 8.15 -7.48 10.36
C MET A 46 7.88 -8.38 9.16
N GLY A 47 8.85 -8.54 8.27
CA GLY A 47 8.72 -9.32 7.05
C GLY A 47 9.36 -8.60 5.86
N LYS A 48 9.26 -9.23 4.69
CA LYS A 48 9.81 -8.67 3.46
C LYS A 48 9.20 -7.30 3.17
N THR A 49 10.04 -6.28 3.08
CA THR A 49 9.62 -4.88 3.00
C THR A 49 10.14 -4.21 1.73
N ILE A 50 9.28 -3.43 1.11
CA ILE A 50 9.63 -2.48 0.05
C ILE A 50 9.08 -1.12 0.44
N GLY A 51 9.80 -0.06 0.12
CA GLY A 51 9.41 1.30 0.45
C GLY A 51 8.97 2.12 -0.73
N PHE A 52 8.23 3.16 -0.44
CA PHE A 52 7.75 4.15 -1.42
C PHE A 52 7.87 5.54 -0.81
N LEU A 53 8.21 6.51 -1.65
CA LEU A 53 8.11 7.92 -1.30
C LEU A 53 6.91 8.49 -2.07
N PRO A 54 5.73 8.57 -1.43
CA PRO A 54 4.52 8.93 -2.15
C PRO A 54 4.55 10.40 -2.60
N GLU A 55 4.06 10.63 -3.81
CA GLU A 55 3.90 11.97 -4.39
C GLU A 55 2.45 12.41 -4.36
N LYS A 56 1.52 11.46 -4.16
CA LYS A 56 0.09 11.70 -4.03
C LYS A 56 -0.43 10.96 -2.82
N GLY A 57 -1.50 11.48 -2.24
CA GLY A 57 -2.02 10.99 -0.98
C GLY A 57 -2.95 9.78 -1.06
N SER A 58 -3.24 9.26 -2.26
CA SER A 58 -4.07 8.07 -2.38
C SER A 58 -3.22 6.83 -2.15
N ILE A 59 -3.52 6.08 -1.10
CA ILE A 59 -2.82 4.84 -0.76
C ILE A 59 -3.79 3.68 -1.01
N VAL A 60 -3.36 2.75 -1.87
CA VAL A 60 -4.24 1.72 -2.41
C VAL A 60 -3.88 0.33 -1.92
N SER A 61 -4.81 -0.61 -2.09
CA SER A 61 -4.55 -2.02 -1.80
C SER A 61 -3.48 -2.56 -2.74
N PRO A 62 -2.47 -3.28 -2.19
CA PRO A 62 -1.42 -3.87 -3.03
C PRO A 62 -1.88 -5.11 -3.81
N VAL A 63 -2.99 -5.72 -3.41
CA VAL A 63 -3.46 -6.99 -3.97
C VAL A 63 -4.98 -7.05 -3.99
N ASN A 64 -5.52 -7.99 -4.77
CA ASN A 64 -6.90 -8.41 -4.60
C ASN A 64 -7.02 -9.16 -3.29
N GLY A 65 -8.00 -8.83 -2.47
CA GLY A 65 -8.17 -9.50 -1.19
C GLY A 65 -9.22 -8.86 -0.32
N THR A 66 -9.04 -9.00 0.98
CA THR A 66 -9.97 -8.51 2.00
C THR A 66 -9.22 -7.63 2.98
N VAL A 67 -9.83 -6.51 3.34
CA VAL A 67 -9.28 -5.66 4.42
C VAL A 67 -9.41 -6.44 5.72
N GLU A 68 -8.28 -6.81 6.30
CA GLU A 68 -8.25 -7.58 7.55
C GLU A 68 -8.32 -6.67 8.77
N ALA A 69 -7.64 -5.54 8.69
CA ALA A 69 -7.60 -4.55 9.77
C ALA A 69 -7.29 -3.16 9.21
N ILE A 70 -7.85 -2.14 9.83
CA ILE A 70 -7.44 -0.76 9.61
C ILE A 70 -7.25 -0.15 10.99
N PHE A 71 -6.09 0.43 11.25
CA PHE A 71 -5.84 1.14 12.50
C PHE A 71 -6.75 2.37 12.54
N PRO A 72 -7.38 2.66 13.69
CA PRO A 72 -8.30 3.80 13.77
C PRO A 72 -7.68 5.14 13.35
N THR A 73 -6.38 5.29 13.54
CA THR A 73 -5.61 6.48 13.12
C THR A 73 -5.37 6.53 11.61
N GLY A 74 -5.67 5.46 10.86
CA GLY A 74 -5.53 5.43 9.41
C GLY A 74 -4.10 5.30 8.88
N HIS A 75 -3.10 5.29 9.74
CA HIS A 75 -1.69 5.25 9.32
C HIS A 75 -1.23 3.86 8.86
N ALA A 76 -2.00 2.82 9.13
CA ALA A 76 -1.65 1.46 8.73
C ALA A 76 -2.90 0.62 8.49
N PHE A 77 -2.80 -0.31 7.54
CA PHE A 77 -3.87 -1.26 7.28
C PHE A 77 -3.30 -2.60 6.80
N GLY A 78 -4.02 -3.67 7.11
CA GLY A 78 -3.68 -5.02 6.69
C GLY A 78 -4.65 -5.55 5.64
N ILE A 79 -4.10 -6.20 4.62
CA ILE A 79 -4.86 -6.86 3.56
C ILE A 79 -4.51 -8.35 3.59
N ARG A 80 -5.53 -9.19 3.57
CA ARG A 80 -5.36 -10.63 3.34
C ARG A 80 -5.58 -10.90 1.86
N GLY A 81 -4.53 -11.31 1.16
CA GLY A 81 -4.62 -11.65 -0.26
C GLY A 81 -5.44 -12.91 -0.50
N VAL A 82 -5.81 -13.14 -1.76
CA VAL A 82 -6.58 -14.33 -2.16
C VAL A 82 -5.83 -15.62 -1.83
N ASP A 83 -4.50 -15.61 -1.95
CA ASP A 83 -3.64 -16.76 -1.62
C ASP A 83 -3.33 -16.89 -0.12
N LYS A 84 -4.00 -16.11 0.73
CA LYS A 84 -3.83 -16.09 2.19
C LYS A 84 -2.58 -15.36 2.67
N THR A 85 -1.81 -14.73 1.78
CA THR A 85 -0.69 -13.87 2.21
C THR A 85 -1.23 -12.69 3.02
N GLY A 86 -0.60 -12.40 4.15
CA GLY A 86 -0.88 -11.20 4.94
C GLY A 86 0.05 -10.07 4.55
N TYR A 87 -0.53 -8.92 4.19
CA TYR A 87 0.20 -7.71 3.83
C TYR A 87 -0.13 -6.60 4.82
N LEU A 88 0.87 -5.81 5.17
CA LEU A 88 0.70 -4.59 5.94
C LEU A 88 1.18 -3.41 5.09
N VAL A 89 0.39 -2.36 5.02
CA VAL A 89 0.79 -1.08 4.46
C VAL A 89 0.87 -0.09 5.60
N HIS A 90 2.05 0.49 5.80
CA HIS A 90 2.32 1.45 6.88
C HIS A 90 2.68 2.80 6.26
N ILE A 91 1.88 3.82 6.54
CA ILE A 91 1.99 5.13 5.91
C ILE A 91 2.76 6.08 6.82
N GLY A 92 3.95 6.44 6.39
CA GLY A 92 4.83 7.32 7.15
C GLY A 92 5.58 6.60 8.27
N ILE A 93 6.49 7.33 8.89
CA ILE A 93 7.29 6.83 10.02
C ILE A 93 6.86 7.56 11.27
N ASN A 94 6.48 6.80 12.30
CA ASN A 94 5.97 7.31 13.59
C ASN A 94 4.67 8.12 13.46
N THR A 95 3.96 7.98 12.38
CA THR A 95 2.73 8.74 12.08
C THR A 95 1.56 8.35 12.97
N VAL A 96 1.65 7.24 13.72
CA VAL A 96 0.67 6.92 14.77
C VAL A 96 0.55 8.06 15.78
N ALA A 97 1.63 8.81 16.02
CA ALA A 97 1.65 9.94 16.92
C ALA A 97 0.81 11.12 16.44
N MET A 98 0.43 11.16 15.18
CA MET A 98 -0.46 12.19 14.62
C MET A 98 -1.92 11.95 15.01
N LYS A 99 -2.24 10.82 15.61
CA LYS A 99 -3.58 10.48 16.12
C LYS A 99 -4.70 10.63 15.08
N GLY A 100 -4.39 10.27 13.83
CA GLY A 100 -5.33 10.31 12.71
C GLY A 100 -5.39 11.64 11.97
N ALA A 101 -4.72 12.67 12.43
CA ALA A 101 -4.72 13.96 11.76
C ALA A 101 -4.06 13.83 10.38
N GLY A 102 -4.79 14.23 9.32
CA GLY A 102 -4.29 14.11 7.94
C GLY A 102 -4.56 12.76 7.28
N PHE A 103 -5.22 11.83 7.95
CA PHE A 103 -5.56 10.51 7.41
C PHE A 103 -7.07 10.37 7.29
N THR A 104 -7.54 9.93 6.11
CA THR A 104 -8.95 9.65 5.86
C THR A 104 -9.09 8.19 5.48
N VAL A 105 -9.77 7.41 6.30
CA VAL A 105 -10.02 5.99 6.07
C VAL A 105 -11.21 5.83 5.13
N LEU A 106 -11.04 5.07 4.05
CA LEU A 106 -12.05 4.88 3.01
C LEU A 106 -12.70 3.51 3.03
N LYS A 107 -12.13 2.57 3.76
CA LYS A 107 -12.59 1.19 3.86
C LYS A 107 -12.70 0.78 5.32
N LYS A 108 -13.29 -0.39 5.56
CA LYS A 108 -13.37 -0.97 6.90
C LYS A 108 -12.98 -2.44 6.86
N ALA A 109 -12.64 -2.99 8.01
CA ALA A 109 -12.34 -4.42 8.14
C ALA A 109 -13.51 -5.25 7.59
N GLY A 110 -13.19 -6.25 6.80
CA GLY A 110 -14.17 -7.10 6.12
C GLY A 110 -14.49 -6.70 4.70
N ASP A 111 -14.15 -5.49 4.27
CA ASP A 111 -14.38 -5.06 2.89
C ASP A 111 -13.51 -5.84 1.93
N GLU A 112 -14.10 -6.27 0.81
CA GLU A 112 -13.33 -6.81 -0.30
C GLU A 112 -12.73 -5.66 -1.10
N VAL A 113 -11.49 -5.81 -1.53
CA VAL A 113 -10.76 -4.81 -2.30
C VAL A 113 -10.07 -5.43 -3.49
N ARG A 114 -9.90 -4.62 -4.51
CA ARG A 114 -9.09 -4.94 -5.68
C ARG A 114 -7.74 -4.26 -5.57
N ALA A 115 -6.72 -4.87 -6.17
CA ALA A 115 -5.42 -4.23 -6.31
C ALA A 115 -5.58 -2.85 -6.96
N GLY A 116 -5.04 -1.82 -6.34
CA GLY A 116 -5.17 -0.45 -6.83
C GLY A 116 -6.37 0.33 -6.30
N GLU A 117 -7.25 -0.32 -5.55
CA GLU A 117 -8.40 0.36 -4.95
C GLU A 117 -7.97 1.16 -3.71
N ALA A 118 -8.39 2.42 -3.62
CA ALA A 118 -7.98 3.30 -2.53
C ALA A 118 -8.52 2.82 -1.17
N VAL A 119 -7.66 2.78 -0.18
CA VAL A 119 -7.99 2.36 1.19
C VAL A 119 -7.89 3.53 2.16
N VAL A 120 -6.85 4.36 2.02
CA VAL A 120 -6.62 5.53 2.86
C VAL A 120 -6.18 6.70 1.99
N LYS A 121 -6.64 7.89 2.33
CA LYS A 121 -6.08 9.14 1.80
C LYS A 121 -5.27 9.82 2.88
N VAL A 122 -4.07 10.24 2.56
CA VAL A 122 -3.18 10.94 3.47
C VAL A 122 -2.87 12.34 2.93
N ASP A 123 -2.91 13.32 3.80
CA ASP A 123 -2.44 14.68 3.51
C ASP A 123 -0.93 14.71 3.72
N LEU A 124 -0.17 14.51 2.65
CA LEU A 124 1.29 14.42 2.71
C LEU A 124 1.93 15.70 3.23
N ALA A 125 1.38 16.87 2.86
CA ALA A 125 1.90 18.14 3.34
C ALA A 125 1.75 18.24 4.85
N LYS A 126 0.61 17.81 5.38
CA LYS A 126 0.35 17.84 6.83
C LYS A 126 1.31 16.91 7.58
N VAL A 127 1.58 15.73 7.04
CA VAL A 127 2.55 14.80 7.65
C VAL A 127 3.92 15.46 7.74
N LYS A 128 4.39 16.05 6.64
CA LYS A 128 5.69 16.74 6.61
C LYS A 128 5.75 17.94 7.54
N LEU A 129 4.70 18.75 7.55
CA LEU A 129 4.62 19.94 8.42
C LEU A 129 4.59 19.54 9.89
N SER A 130 4.08 18.36 10.22
CA SER A 130 4.06 17.83 11.57
C SER A 130 5.40 17.22 11.99
N GLY A 131 6.40 17.21 11.10
CA GLY A 131 7.74 16.73 11.39
C GLY A 131 7.95 15.24 11.14
N TYR A 132 7.04 14.58 10.43
CA TYR A 132 7.14 13.16 10.14
C TYR A 132 7.52 12.89 8.69
N GLN A 133 8.15 11.75 8.45
CA GLN A 133 8.48 11.29 7.12
C GLN A 133 7.28 10.60 6.49
N THR A 134 7.12 10.75 5.17
CA THR A 134 6.02 10.17 4.42
C THR A 134 6.34 8.79 3.83
N ALA A 135 7.56 8.29 4.00
CA ALA A 135 7.94 6.97 3.50
C ALA A 135 6.86 5.95 3.87
N THR A 136 6.37 5.24 2.87
CA THR A 136 5.29 4.26 3.02
C THR A 136 5.83 2.89 2.73
N MET A 137 5.51 1.91 3.58
CA MET A 137 6.06 0.57 3.51
C MET A 137 4.99 -0.43 3.14
N LEU A 138 5.33 -1.35 2.24
CA LEU A 138 4.57 -2.55 1.96
C LEU A 138 5.33 -3.73 2.53
N ILE A 139 4.70 -4.47 3.43
CA ILE A 139 5.35 -5.54 4.18
C ILE A 139 4.56 -6.82 4.01
N VAL A 140 5.25 -7.91 3.66
CA VAL A 140 4.68 -9.26 3.69
C VAL A 140 4.88 -9.79 5.11
N THR A 141 3.83 -9.70 5.92
CA THR A 141 3.89 -10.09 7.33
C THR A 141 3.66 -11.59 7.53
N GLU A 142 2.85 -12.19 6.65
CA GLU A 142 2.54 -13.62 6.70
C GLU A 142 2.61 -14.17 5.27
N PRO A 143 3.76 -14.70 4.86
CA PRO A 143 3.90 -15.24 3.50
C PRO A 143 3.06 -16.50 3.32
N ALA A 144 2.52 -16.69 2.11
CA ALA A 144 1.86 -17.92 1.73
C ALA A 144 2.91 -19.03 1.55
N GLU A 145 2.54 -20.27 1.89
CA GLU A 145 3.43 -21.40 1.74
C GLU A 145 3.91 -21.56 0.31
N GLY A 146 5.21 -21.74 0.14
CA GLY A 146 5.82 -21.98 -1.17
C GLY A 146 5.92 -20.78 -2.09
N ARG A 147 5.51 -19.59 -1.64
CA ARG A 147 5.58 -18.38 -2.44
C ARG A 147 6.79 -17.52 -2.05
N SER A 148 7.49 -16.99 -3.06
CA SER A 148 8.50 -15.95 -2.87
C SER A 148 7.97 -14.62 -3.35
N TYR A 149 8.53 -13.53 -2.84
CA TYR A 149 8.05 -12.18 -3.10
C TYR A 149 9.20 -11.35 -3.68
N ASP A 150 9.25 -11.29 -5.00
CA ASP A 150 10.28 -10.56 -5.72
C ASP A 150 9.63 -9.40 -6.46
N TYR A 151 10.28 -8.26 -6.45
CA TYR A 151 9.78 -7.04 -7.06
C TYR A 151 10.68 -6.60 -8.21
N ILE A 152 10.06 -5.98 -9.24
CA ILE A 152 10.80 -5.18 -10.18
C ILE A 152 11.33 -3.94 -9.43
N THR A 153 12.36 -3.30 -9.95
CA THR A 153 13.01 -2.18 -9.27
C THR A 153 13.04 -0.91 -10.13
N PRO A 154 11.90 -0.42 -10.63
CA PRO A 154 11.85 0.86 -11.30
C PRO A 154 12.08 1.98 -10.29
N ASP A 155 12.63 3.11 -10.74
CA ASP A 155 12.81 4.25 -9.87
C ASP A 155 11.47 4.87 -9.48
N HIS A 156 10.52 4.86 -10.38
CA HIS A 156 9.23 5.53 -10.21
C HIS A 156 8.09 4.61 -10.63
N VAL A 157 7.00 4.65 -9.86
CA VAL A 157 5.81 3.82 -10.08
C VAL A 157 4.54 4.65 -9.97
N LYS A 158 3.48 4.12 -10.56
CA LYS A 158 2.14 4.65 -10.39
C LYS A 158 1.32 3.70 -9.54
N SER A 159 0.39 4.27 -8.78
CA SER A 159 -0.60 3.53 -8.02
C SER A 159 -1.26 2.46 -8.89
N GLY A 160 -1.27 1.22 -8.44
CA GLY A 160 -1.87 0.12 -9.20
C GLY A 160 -0.97 -0.53 -10.24
N GLN A 161 0.22 0.01 -10.47
CA GLN A 161 1.19 -0.61 -11.38
C GLN A 161 1.69 -1.91 -10.79
N VAL A 162 1.71 -2.99 -11.59
CA VAL A 162 2.23 -4.29 -11.14
C VAL A 162 3.72 -4.16 -10.89
N ILE A 163 4.15 -4.53 -9.68
CA ILE A 163 5.55 -4.50 -9.26
C ILE A 163 6.10 -5.89 -8.92
N SER A 164 5.25 -6.90 -8.78
CA SER A 164 5.72 -8.28 -8.58
C SER A 164 6.28 -8.87 -9.87
N ARG A 165 7.29 -9.74 -9.70
CA ARG A 165 7.88 -10.50 -10.81
C ARG A 165 7.11 -11.79 -11.05
#